data_511f7befdea63d062854384392c1f39a
#
_entry.id   511f7befdea63d062854384392c1f39a
#
_cell.length_a   1.000
_cell.length_b   1.000
_cell.length_c   1.000
_cell.angle_alpha   90.00
_cell.angle_beta   90.00
_cell.angle_gamma   90.00
#
_symmetry.space_group_name_H-M   'P 1'
#
loop_
_entity.id
_entity.type
_entity.pdbx_description
1 polymer ?
#
loop_
_entity_poly.entity_id
_entity_poly.type
_entity_poly.pdbx_seq_one_letter_code
_entity_poly.pdbx_strand_id
1 'polypeptide(L)'
;SALPLQNPEVRRLYHRCLEEMEIHRNIPVYSTAFLKSPIIVGLLKPCIYLPIHLISDYNESDMRYMLLHELQHYKHKDAVASYLMNLAGVIYWFNPLVWYALKEMRNDREVACDTSVLKMLEEDAYEDYGNTLINFTEKVSLTPFPFATGLGGNMEQMKRRIINIASHEKPT
;
A
#
# COMPACT_ATOMS: atom_id res chain seq x y z
N SER A 1 -9.05 19.85 -0.98
CA SER A 1 -9.19 19.66 0.47
C SER A 1 -9.55 18.21 0.75
N ALA A 2 -8.94 17.62 1.77
CA ALA A 2 -9.31 16.30 2.26
C ALA A 2 -10.46 16.47 3.26
N LEU A 3 -11.44 15.59 3.19
CA LEU A 3 -12.61 15.57 4.09
C LEU A 3 -12.57 14.29 4.94
N PRO A 4 -13.04 14.33 6.20
CA PRO A 4 -13.22 13.11 6.98
C PRO A 4 -14.06 12.09 6.19
N LEU A 5 -13.71 10.81 6.28
CA LEU A 5 -14.42 9.74 5.59
C LEU A 5 -15.87 9.69 6.07
N GLN A 6 -16.83 9.99 5.19
CA GLN A 6 -18.25 10.04 5.51
C GLN A 6 -18.99 8.73 5.19
N ASN A 7 -18.46 7.91 4.24
CA ASN A 7 -19.10 6.65 3.87
C ASN A 7 -19.13 5.68 5.08
N PRO A 8 -20.31 5.30 5.59
CA PRO A 8 -20.44 4.49 6.79
C PRO A 8 -20.01 3.03 6.55
N GLU A 9 -20.12 2.52 5.33
CA GLU A 9 -19.74 1.13 4.99
C GLU A 9 -18.21 1.01 4.99
N VAL A 10 -17.52 1.93 4.31
CA VAL A 10 -16.05 1.95 4.28
C VAL A 10 -15.48 2.21 5.68
N ARG A 11 -16.15 3.04 6.48
CA ARG A 11 -15.75 3.25 7.88
C ARG A 11 -15.86 1.98 8.71
N ARG A 12 -16.96 1.23 8.58
CA ARG A 12 -17.14 -0.06 9.26
C ARG A 12 -16.11 -1.09 8.82
N LEU A 13 -15.87 -1.19 7.51
CA LEU A 13 -14.84 -2.06 6.96
C LEU A 13 -13.45 -1.72 7.52
N TYR A 14 -13.12 -0.43 7.56
CA TYR A 14 -11.86 0.05 8.12
C TYR A 14 -11.68 -0.35 9.60
N HIS A 15 -12.72 -0.16 10.42
CA HIS A 15 -12.65 -0.57 11.82
C HIS A 15 -12.45 -2.08 11.98
N ARG A 16 -13.13 -2.89 11.15
CA ARG A 16 -12.88 -4.36 11.13
C ARG A 16 -11.43 -4.68 10.77
N CYS A 17 -10.85 -4.01 9.78
CA CYS A 17 -9.43 -4.22 9.44
C CYS A 17 -8.49 -3.84 10.60
N LEU A 18 -8.77 -2.76 11.32
CA LEU A 18 -7.98 -2.39 12.52
C LEU A 18 -8.05 -3.46 13.61
N GLU A 19 -9.24 -3.99 13.89
CA GLU A 19 -9.45 -5.06 14.87
C GLU A 19 -8.75 -6.35 14.45
N GLU A 20 -8.90 -6.76 13.19
CA GLU A 20 -8.25 -7.94 12.61
C GLU A 20 -6.71 -7.86 12.69
N MET A 21 -6.17 -6.66 12.55
CA MET A 21 -4.74 -6.40 12.64
C MET A 21 -4.25 -6.08 14.06
N GLU A 22 -5.14 -6.13 15.07
CA GLU A 22 -4.82 -5.77 16.46
C GLU A 22 -4.23 -4.35 16.61
N ILE A 23 -4.69 -3.41 15.79
CA ILE A 23 -4.25 -2.01 15.84
C ILE A 23 -5.19 -1.24 16.76
N HIS A 24 -4.78 -1.03 18.01
CA HIS A 24 -5.59 -0.33 19.02
C HIS A 24 -5.56 1.19 18.89
N ARG A 25 -4.65 1.72 18.07
CA ARG A 25 -4.54 3.17 17.86
C ARG A 25 -5.62 3.64 16.89
N ASN A 26 -6.34 4.69 17.28
CA ASN A 26 -7.26 5.37 16.36
C ASN A 26 -6.45 6.16 15.32
N ILE A 27 -6.46 5.70 14.06
CA ILE A 27 -5.83 6.36 12.93
C ILE A 27 -6.93 7.05 12.13
N PRO A 28 -6.95 8.38 12.04
CA PRO A 28 -7.98 9.08 11.28
C PRO A 28 -7.88 8.79 9.79
N VAL A 29 -9.06 8.65 9.15
CA VAL A 29 -9.18 8.40 7.70
C VAL A 29 -9.87 9.58 7.04
N TYR A 30 -9.29 10.03 5.95
CA TYR A 30 -9.79 11.12 5.13
C TYR A 30 -10.04 10.65 3.71
N SER A 31 -11.06 11.20 3.06
CA SER A 31 -11.28 11.02 1.62
C SER A 31 -10.75 12.21 0.84
N THR A 32 -10.18 11.95 -0.34
CA THR A 32 -9.61 13.00 -1.20
C THR A 32 -9.73 12.65 -2.68
N ALA A 33 -9.94 13.67 -3.51
CA ALA A 33 -9.97 13.51 -4.97
C ALA A 33 -8.58 13.64 -5.62
N PHE A 34 -7.55 14.04 -4.85
CA PHE A 34 -6.24 14.37 -5.41
C PHE A 34 -5.28 13.19 -5.46
N LEU A 35 -5.55 12.14 -4.74
CA LEU A 35 -4.72 10.93 -4.72
C LEU A 35 -5.29 9.88 -5.67
N LYS A 36 -4.40 9.03 -6.17
CA LYS A 36 -4.74 7.88 -7.01
C LYS A 36 -4.72 6.58 -6.24
N SER A 37 -3.90 6.51 -5.20
CA SER A 37 -3.75 5.35 -4.32
C SER A 37 -4.03 5.73 -2.88
N PRO A 38 -4.50 4.79 -2.05
CA PRO A 38 -4.48 4.95 -0.62
C PRO A 38 -3.04 5.25 -0.18
N ILE A 39 -2.88 6.07 0.82
CA ILE A 39 -1.59 6.32 1.45
C ILE A 39 -1.76 6.51 2.95
N ILE A 40 -0.78 6.03 3.69
CA ILE A 40 -0.63 6.34 5.10
C ILE A 40 0.51 7.34 5.26
N VAL A 41 0.25 8.45 5.94
CA VAL A 41 1.24 9.51 6.15
C VAL A 41 1.29 9.91 7.62
N GLY A 42 2.43 10.45 8.02
CA GLY A 42 2.67 10.97 9.36
C GLY A 42 3.40 9.99 10.27
N LEU A 43 4.54 10.43 10.79
CA LEU A 43 5.40 9.63 11.65
C LEU A 43 4.85 9.55 13.08
N LEU A 44 4.47 10.69 13.66
CA LEU A 44 3.98 10.79 15.04
C LEU A 44 2.45 10.73 15.14
N LYS A 45 1.77 11.28 14.15
CA LYS A 45 0.31 11.29 14.01
C LYS A 45 -0.07 10.71 12.66
N PRO A 46 -0.09 9.38 12.53
CA PRO A 46 -0.45 8.74 11.26
C PRO A 46 -1.89 9.04 10.91
N CYS A 47 -2.15 9.24 9.62
CA CYS A 47 -3.48 9.34 9.05
C CYS A 47 -3.49 8.66 7.68
N ILE A 48 -4.65 8.13 7.30
CA ILE A 48 -4.87 7.47 6.01
C ILE A 48 -5.67 8.39 5.11
N TYR A 49 -5.23 8.50 3.86
CA TYR A 49 -5.98 9.18 2.81
C TYR A 49 -6.46 8.15 1.79
N LEU A 50 -7.77 8.09 1.60
CA LEU A 50 -8.42 7.23 0.61
C LEU A 50 -8.89 8.07 -0.58
N PRO A 51 -8.53 7.70 -1.81
CA PRO A 51 -9.09 8.32 -3.01
C PRO A 51 -10.61 8.10 -3.10
N ILE A 52 -11.37 9.13 -3.47
CA ILE A 52 -12.84 9.05 -3.57
C ILE A 52 -13.28 8.02 -4.62
N HIS A 53 -12.55 7.90 -5.74
CA HIS A 53 -12.89 6.95 -6.80
C HIS A 53 -12.73 5.48 -6.35
N LEU A 54 -11.88 5.19 -5.37
CA LEU A 54 -11.79 3.83 -4.84
C LEU A 54 -13.07 3.41 -4.11
N ILE A 55 -13.74 4.36 -3.47
CA ILE A 55 -14.98 4.10 -2.73
C ILE A 55 -16.12 3.76 -3.68
N SER A 56 -16.09 4.27 -4.92
CA SER A 56 -17.12 4.02 -5.95
C SER A 56 -16.82 2.83 -6.86
N ASP A 57 -15.55 2.54 -7.10
CA ASP A 57 -15.10 1.66 -8.19
C ASP A 57 -14.77 0.23 -7.73
N TYR A 58 -14.62 0.02 -6.43
CA TYR A 58 -14.19 -1.26 -5.87
C TYR A 58 -15.24 -1.87 -4.94
N ASN A 59 -15.31 -3.19 -4.97
CA ASN A 59 -16.17 -3.94 -4.04
C ASN A 59 -15.57 -3.97 -2.62
N GLU A 60 -16.30 -4.54 -1.67
CA GLU A 60 -15.90 -4.59 -0.26
C GLU A 60 -14.61 -5.42 -0.06
N SER A 61 -14.46 -6.53 -0.80
CA SER A 61 -13.28 -7.41 -0.70
C SER A 61 -12.03 -6.71 -1.19
N ASP A 62 -12.08 -6.07 -2.37
CA ASP A 62 -10.95 -5.32 -2.92
C ASP A 62 -10.54 -4.17 -1.99
N MET A 63 -11.53 -3.44 -1.46
CA MET A 63 -11.28 -2.37 -0.51
C MET A 63 -10.63 -2.89 0.78
N ARG A 64 -11.07 -4.07 1.28
CA ARG A 64 -10.48 -4.72 2.44
C ARG A 64 -9.01 -5.05 2.17
N TYR A 65 -8.69 -5.66 1.03
CA TYR A 65 -7.31 -6.01 0.67
C TYR A 65 -6.40 -4.78 0.61
N MET A 66 -6.86 -3.71 -0.01
CA MET A 66 -6.10 -2.45 -0.06
C MET A 66 -5.90 -1.85 1.34
N LEU A 67 -6.91 -1.86 2.20
CA LEU A 67 -6.80 -1.36 3.57
C LEU A 67 -5.85 -2.21 4.41
N LEU A 68 -5.89 -3.54 4.30
CA LEU A 68 -4.95 -4.43 4.99
C LEU A 68 -3.51 -4.15 4.55
N HIS A 69 -3.28 -3.97 3.24
CA HIS A 69 -1.96 -3.62 2.72
C HIS A 69 -1.43 -2.30 3.29
N GLU A 70 -2.22 -1.23 3.27
CA GLU A 70 -1.83 0.07 3.82
C GLU A 70 -1.58 0.02 5.34
N LEU A 71 -2.40 -0.73 6.06
CA LEU A 71 -2.21 -0.91 7.50
C LEU A 71 -0.97 -1.74 7.84
N GLN A 72 -0.52 -2.64 6.94
CA GLN A 72 0.79 -3.33 7.11
C GLN A 72 1.95 -2.34 7.03
N HIS A 73 1.92 -1.36 6.13
CA HIS A 73 2.93 -0.29 6.11
C HIS A 73 3.02 0.45 7.46
N TYR A 74 1.87 0.67 8.10
CA TYR A 74 1.86 1.25 9.45
C TYR A 74 2.49 0.30 10.49
N LYS A 75 2.12 -0.97 10.47
CA LYS A 75 2.63 -2.00 11.41
C LYS A 75 4.14 -2.18 11.27
N HIS A 76 4.66 -2.19 10.06
CA HIS A 76 6.08 -2.28 9.74
C HIS A 76 6.87 -0.99 10.01
N LYS A 77 6.17 0.09 10.39
CA LYS A 77 6.77 1.43 10.60
C LYS A 77 7.49 1.96 9.35
N ASP A 78 6.94 1.71 8.19
CA ASP A 78 7.53 2.04 6.90
C ASP A 78 7.74 3.54 6.69
N ALA A 79 6.98 4.38 7.39
CA ALA A 79 7.23 5.82 7.43
C ALA A 79 8.62 6.15 7.97
N VAL A 80 9.08 5.45 9.04
CA VAL A 80 10.42 5.64 9.59
C VAL A 80 11.48 5.20 8.59
N ALA A 81 11.32 4.01 8.00
CA ALA A 81 12.23 3.49 6.97
C ALA A 81 12.32 4.45 5.78
N SER A 82 11.19 4.99 5.31
CA SER A 82 11.15 5.97 4.22
C SER A 82 11.90 7.27 4.55
N TYR A 83 11.79 7.76 5.78
CA TYR A 83 12.57 8.92 6.22
C TYR A 83 14.08 8.65 6.18
N LEU A 84 14.52 7.51 6.72
CA LEU A 84 15.94 7.13 6.71
C LEU A 84 16.46 6.92 5.27
N MET A 85 15.66 6.29 4.42
CA MET A 85 15.99 6.09 3.01
C MET A 85 16.12 7.42 2.26
N ASN A 86 15.20 8.37 2.50
CA ASN A 86 15.27 9.70 1.90
C ASN A 86 16.49 10.47 2.39
N LEU A 87 16.81 10.39 3.68
CA LEU A 87 18.02 11.01 4.23
C LEU A 87 19.29 10.44 3.60
N ALA A 88 19.38 9.11 3.48
CA ALA A 88 20.49 8.45 2.78
C ALA A 88 20.59 8.90 1.32
N GLY A 89 19.46 9.01 0.61
CA GLY A 89 19.41 9.51 -0.76
C GLY A 89 19.91 10.96 -0.90
N VAL A 90 19.61 11.81 0.09
CA VAL A 90 20.11 13.20 0.12
C VAL A 90 21.61 13.26 0.41
N ILE A 91 22.10 12.48 1.39
CA ILE A 91 23.53 12.46 1.74
C ILE A 91 24.37 11.89 0.60
N TYR A 92 23.92 10.80 -0.01
CA TYR A 92 24.63 10.08 -1.07
C TYR A 92 24.04 10.32 -2.46
N TRP A 93 23.50 11.51 -2.70
CA TRP A 93 22.79 11.88 -3.94
C TRP A 93 23.60 11.62 -5.22
N PHE A 94 24.94 11.66 -5.13
CA PHE A 94 25.88 11.47 -6.24
C PHE A 94 26.24 9.99 -6.50
N ASN A 95 25.81 9.05 -5.62
CA ASN A 95 26.21 7.65 -5.72
C ASN A 95 25.09 6.78 -6.33
N PRO A 96 25.26 6.26 -7.56
CA PRO A 96 24.24 5.47 -8.23
C PRO A 96 23.95 4.13 -7.54
N LEU A 97 24.94 3.55 -6.83
CA LEU A 97 24.73 2.32 -6.08
C LEU A 97 23.79 2.50 -4.91
N VAL A 98 23.82 3.66 -4.26
CA VAL A 98 22.87 4.00 -3.18
C VAL A 98 21.45 4.13 -3.76
N TRP A 99 21.27 4.77 -4.89
CA TRP A 99 19.96 4.88 -5.56
C TRP A 99 19.41 3.50 -5.94
N TYR A 100 20.26 2.62 -6.45
CA TYR A 100 19.89 1.24 -6.75
C TYR A 100 19.47 0.49 -5.46
N ALA A 101 20.27 0.56 -4.41
CA ALA A 101 19.96 -0.07 -3.13
C ALA A 101 18.63 0.46 -2.53
N LEU A 102 18.40 1.78 -2.57
CA LEU A 102 17.16 2.38 -2.09
C LEU A 102 15.94 1.94 -2.92
N LYS A 103 16.11 1.71 -4.22
CA LYS A 103 15.06 1.16 -5.08
C LYS A 103 14.73 -0.29 -4.67
N GLU A 104 15.75 -1.13 -4.50
CA GLU A 104 15.53 -2.52 -4.08
C GLU A 104 14.91 -2.62 -2.68
N MET A 105 15.35 -1.83 -1.73
CA MET A 105 14.73 -1.76 -0.39
C MET A 105 13.24 -1.38 -0.45
N ARG A 106 12.84 -0.47 -1.36
CA ARG A 106 11.43 -0.17 -1.57
C ARG A 106 10.66 -1.36 -2.12
N ASN A 107 11.23 -2.05 -3.11
CA ASN A 107 10.63 -3.25 -3.71
C ASN A 107 10.45 -4.36 -2.68
N ASP A 108 11.47 -4.64 -1.89
CA ASP A 108 11.44 -5.68 -0.86
C ASP A 108 10.41 -5.37 0.24
N ARG A 109 10.22 -4.10 0.56
CA ARG A 109 9.21 -3.66 1.52
C ARG A 109 7.78 -3.93 1.03
N GLU A 110 7.51 -3.69 -0.25
CA GLU A 110 6.20 -4.03 -0.84
C GLU A 110 5.93 -5.54 -0.77
N VAL A 111 6.94 -6.36 -1.12
CA VAL A 111 6.85 -7.83 -1.03
C VAL A 111 6.63 -8.28 0.42
N ALA A 112 7.29 -7.65 1.38
CA ALA A 112 7.11 -7.95 2.80
C ALA A 112 5.72 -7.57 3.31
N CYS A 113 5.14 -6.45 2.84
CA CYS A 113 3.76 -6.08 3.14
C CYS A 113 2.78 -7.10 2.56
N ASP A 114 2.94 -7.47 1.28
CA ASP A 114 2.09 -8.50 0.65
C ASP A 114 2.17 -9.82 1.41
N THR A 115 3.37 -10.29 1.71
CA THR A 115 3.57 -11.53 2.48
C THR A 115 2.88 -11.49 3.84
N SER A 116 2.88 -10.32 4.50
CA SER A 116 2.21 -10.14 5.79
C SER A 116 0.69 -10.14 5.66
N VAL A 117 0.15 -9.61 4.57
CA VAL A 117 -1.28 -9.70 4.25
C VAL A 117 -1.68 -11.15 3.96
N LEU A 118 -0.91 -11.88 3.13
CA LEU A 118 -1.20 -13.28 2.77
C LEU A 118 -1.26 -14.18 4.01
N LYS A 119 -0.41 -13.96 5.00
CA LYS A 119 -0.45 -14.70 6.28
C LYS A 119 -1.76 -14.51 7.06
N MET A 120 -2.49 -13.44 6.80
CA MET A 120 -3.79 -13.13 7.43
C MET A 120 -4.97 -13.67 6.61
N LEU A 121 -4.76 -13.93 5.31
CA LEU A 121 -5.78 -14.43 4.40
C LEU A 121 -5.80 -15.96 4.38
N GLU A 122 -6.92 -16.53 3.96
CA GLU A 122 -7.00 -17.94 3.57
C GLU A 122 -6.43 -18.12 2.15
N GLU A 123 -5.96 -19.34 1.84
CA GLU A 123 -5.27 -19.60 0.57
C GLU A 123 -6.14 -19.36 -0.67
N ASP A 124 -7.44 -19.60 -0.57
CA ASP A 124 -8.41 -19.33 -1.63
C ASP A 124 -8.56 -17.83 -1.96
N ALA A 125 -8.17 -16.93 -1.03
CA ALA A 125 -8.19 -15.49 -1.22
C ALA A 125 -6.90 -14.92 -1.86
N TYR A 126 -5.85 -15.72 -2.04
CA TYR A 126 -4.57 -15.22 -2.57
C TYR A 126 -4.67 -14.74 -4.02
N GLU A 127 -5.41 -15.48 -4.85
CA GLU A 127 -5.65 -15.10 -6.24
C GLU A 127 -6.44 -13.78 -6.33
N ASP A 128 -7.49 -13.64 -5.53
CA ASP A 128 -8.31 -12.43 -5.48
C ASP A 128 -7.50 -11.22 -5.01
N TYR A 129 -6.64 -11.40 -4.00
CA TYR A 129 -5.71 -10.37 -3.55
C TYR A 129 -4.75 -9.95 -4.66
N GLY A 130 -4.14 -10.90 -5.36
CA GLY A 130 -3.25 -10.64 -6.50
C GLY A 130 -3.95 -9.88 -7.63
N ASN A 131 -5.16 -10.30 -8.00
CA ASN A 131 -5.97 -9.66 -9.01
C ASN A 131 -6.37 -8.23 -8.62
N THR A 132 -6.70 -8.00 -7.35
CA THR A 132 -6.98 -6.65 -6.83
C THR A 132 -5.77 -5.72 -7.01
N LEU A 133 -4.56 -6.19 -6.70
CA LEU A 133 -3.33 -5.41 -6.87
C LEU A 133 -3.03 -5.10 -8.34
N ILE A 134 -3.23 -6.05 -9.25
CA ILE A 134 -3.05 -5.85 -10.69
C ILE A 134 -4.02 -4.79 -11.20
N ASN A 135 -5.31 -4.98 -10.95
CA ASN A 135 -6.38 -4.07 -11.38
C ASN A 135 -6.17 -2.65 -10.87
N PHE A 136 -5.74 -2.55 -9.61
CA PHE A 136 -5.42 -1.26 -8.99
C PHE A 136 -4.23 -0.58 -9.67
N THR A 137 -3.14 -1.30 -9.88
CA THR A 137 -1.93 -0.77 -10.53
C THR A 137 -2.19 -0.35 -11.97
N GLU A 138 -2.98 -1.11 -12.71
CA GLU A 138 -3.38 -0.76 -14.08
C GLU A 138 -4.14 0.56 -14.11
N LYS A 139 -5.18 0.71 -13.28
CA LYS A 139 -5.97 1.95 -13.19
C LYS A 139 -5.12 3.18 -12.82
N VAL A 140 -4.20 3.01 -11.88
CA VAL A 140 -3.27 4.09 -11.48
C VAL A 140 -2.31 4.46 -12.61
N SER A 141 -1.85 3.48 -13.40
CA SER A 141 -0.90 3.68 -14.51
C SER A 141 -1.53 4.35 -15.74
N LEU A 142 -2.80 4.10 -16.02
CA LEU A 142 -3.52 4.67 -17.16
C LEU A 142 -3.80 6.17 -17.07
N THR A 143 -3.59 6.78 -15.91
CA THR A 143 -3.80 8.22 -15.74
C THR A 143 -2.52 9.01 -16.02
N PRO A 144 -2.48 9.88 -17.04
CA PRO A 144 -1.30 10.67 -17.38
C PRO A 144 -1.03 11.74 -16.30
N PHE A 145 0.02 11.52 -15.51
CA PHE A 145 0.52 12.54 -14.59
C PHE A 145 1.98 12.85 -14.95
N PRO A 146 2.34 14.13 -15.22
CA PRO A 146 3.65 14.50 -15.75
C PRO A 146 4.83 14.29 -14.79
N PHE A 147 4.59 13.95 -13.53
CA PHE A 147 5.62 13.73 -12.51
C PHE A 147 5.75 12.27 -12.03
N ALA A 148 5.02 11.32 -12.64
CA ALA A 148 5.16 9.89 -12.36
C ALA A 148 6.35 9.29 -13.14
N THR A 149 7.53 9.89 -13.07
CA THR A 149 8.77 9.39 -13.67
C THR A 149 9.36 8.22 -12.89
N GLY A 150 8.55 7.22 -12.63
CA GLY A 150 8.95 5.98 -11.96
C GLY A 150 8.25 4.74 -12.55
N LEU A 151 7.46 4.91 -13.61
CA LEU A 151 6.58 3.85 -14.15
C LEU A 151 7.32 2.66 -14.80
N GLY A 152 8.58 2.81 -15.20
CA GLY A 152 9.40 1.68 -15.64
C GLY A 152 9.76 0.72 -14.49
N GLY A 153 9.82 1.21 -13.25
CA GLY A 153 10.00 0.41 -12.06
C GLY A 153 8.73 -0.33 -11.61
N ASN A 154 7.58 0.18 -11.99
CA ASN A 154 6.30 -0.31 -11.48
C ASN A 154 5.93 -1.71 -12.05
N MET A 155 6.22 -2.00 -13.32
CA MET A 155 5.92 -3.30 -13.92
C MET A 155 6.81 -4.42 -13.39
N GLU A 156 8.12 -4.18 -13.24
CA GLU A 156 9.05 -5.16 -12.68
C GLU A 156 8.76 -5.42 -11.20
N GLN A 157 8.49 -4.37 -10.46
CA GLN A 157 8.05 -4.46 -9.07
C GLN A 157 6.76 -5.26 -8.94
N MET A 158 5.75 -4.95 -9.76
CA MET A 158 4.47 -5.69 -9.75
C MET A 158 4.69 -7.16 -10.09
N LYS A 159 5.52 -7.47 -11.10
CA LYS A 159 5.86 -8.85 -11.45
C LYS A 159 6.45 -9.60 -10.26
N ARG A 160 7.39 -9.01 -9.52
CA ARG A 160 7.98 -9.61 -8.31
C ARG A 160 6.91 -9.86 -7.24
N ARG A 161 6.00 -8.91 -7.01
CA ARG A 161 4.90 -9.05 -6.05
C ARG A 161 3.98 -10.21 -6.43
N ILE A 162 3.53 -10.27 -7.68
CA ILE A 162 2.65 -11.34 -8.17
C ILE A 162 3.31 -12.72 -8.11
N ILE A 163 4.60 -12.83 -8.47
CA ILE A 163 5.34 -14.09 -8.33
C ILE A 163 5.39 -14.52 -6.85
N ASN A 164 5.66 -13.59 -5.94
CA ASN A 164 5.67 -13.87 -4.51
C ASN A 164 4.29 -14.34 -4.00
N ILE A 165 3.20 -13.70 -4.44
CA ILE A 165 1.83 -14.08 -4.08
C ILE A 165 1.52 -15.49 -4.60
N ALA A 166 1.82 -15.76 -5.89
CA ALA A 166 1.55 -17.05 -6.52
C ALA A 166 2.37 -18.22 -5.96
N SER A 167 3.56 -17.92 -5.42
CA SER A 167 4.46 -18.92 -4.81
C SER A 167 4.34 -19.01 -3.28
N HIS A 168 3.44 -18.23 -2.68
CA HIS A 168 3.29 -18.20 -1.23
C HIS A 168 2.54 -19.47 -0.77
N GLU A 169 3.22 -20.27 0.04
CA GLU A 169 2.63 -21.41 0.75
C GLU A 169 2.44 -21.04 2.22
N LYS A 170 1.27 -21.36 2.78
CA LYS A 170 1.04 -21.14 4.20
C LYS A 170 1.96 -22.08 4.99
N PRO A 171 2.78 -21.56 5.90
CA PRO A 171 3.59 -22.46 6.73
C PRO A 171 2.68 -23.35 7.56
N THR A 172 2.83 -24.67 7.36
CA THR A 172 2.13 -25.73 8.11
C THR A 172 2.49 -25.69 9.60
#